data_de46640d9af8ac691e16a664f7bf05cc
#
_entry.id   de46640d9af8ac691e16a664f7bf05cc
#
_cell.length_a   1.000
_cell.length_b   1.000
_cell.length_c   1.000
_cell.angle_alpha   90.00
_cell.angle_beta   90.00
_cell.angle_gamma   90.00
#
_symmetry.space_group_name_H-M   'P 1'
#
loop_
_entity.id
_entity.type
_entity.pdbx_description
1 polymer ?
#
loop_
_entity_poly.entity_id
_entity_poly.type
_entity_poly.pdbx_seq_one_letter_code
_entity_poly.pdbx_strand_id
1 'polypeptide(L)'
;MYSKKKLSAELFRRIISRQLQKGLQEAVVKGPLAGYPVVGVKAVLYDGSYHPVDSSEMAFKTATVQAFKKGFMEASPVLLEPIASLTVTIPDDYTGDIMGDLNKRRGRVLGMNPVSGGRQEIVADIPMTGLFGYCTVLRSMTGGRGVYSYEFARYEQAPSDVQEAEIAKRAKEE
;
A
#
# COMPACT_ATOMS: atom_id res chain seq x y z
N MET A 1 25.19 -40.75 31.81
CA MET A 1 23.73 -40.67 31.90
C MET A 1 23.30 -39.25 31.61
N TYR A 2 23.08 -38.90 30.32
CA TYR A 2 22.74 -37.52 29.91
C TYR A 2 21.24 -37.34 30.09
N SER A 3 20.86 -36.53 31.06
CA SER A 3 19.48 -36.11 31.27
C SER A 3 19.03 -35.25 30.06
N LYS A 4 18.21 -35.82 29.17
CA LYS A 4 17.47 -35.05 28.17
C LYS A 4 16.47 -34.17 28.91
N LYS A 5 16.83 -32.89 29.18
CA LYS A 5 15.85 -31.90 29.60
C LYS A 5 14.82 -31.75 28.48
N LYS A 6 13.62 -32.32 28.68
CA LYS A 6 12.43 -31.99 27.89
C LYS A 6 12.26 -30.50 28.00
N LEU A 7 12.50 -29.77 26.91
CA LEU A 7 12.06 -28.38 26.81
C LEU A 7 10.58 -28.35 27.15
N SER A 8 10.16 -27.51 28.09
CA SER A 8 8.74 -27.44 28.39
C SER A 8 8.01 -26.96 27.13
N ALA A 9 6.80 -27.47 26.87
CA ALA A 9 6.01 -27.11 25.72
C ALA A 9 5.81 -25.56 25.61
N GLU A 10 5.85 -24.90 26.73
CA GLU A 10 5.74 -23.46 26.86
C GLU A 10 6.99 -22.72 26.38
N LEU A 11 8.18 -23.18 26.75
CA LEU A 11 9.45 -22.59 26.30
C LEU A 11 9.64 -22.83 24.79
N PHE A 12 9.25 -24.00 24.31
CA PHE A 12 9.25 -24.38 22.89
C PHE A 12 8.34 -23.43 22.08
N ARG A 13 7.09 -23.26 22.50
CA ARG A 13 6.15 -22.30 21.87
C ARG A 13 6.72 -20.89 21.84
N ARG A 14 7.36 -20.44 22.90
CA ARG A 14 7.92 -19.09 22.99
C ARG A 14 9.10 -18.87 22.04
N ILE A 15 9.99 -19.84 21.89
CA ILE A 15 11.14 -19.76 20.96
C ILE A 15 10.64 -19.76 19.51
N ILE A 16 9.77 -20.68 19.15
CA ILE A 16 9.19 -20.77 17.80
C ILE A 16 8.42 -19.49 17.47
N SER A 17 7.53 -19.02 18.34
CA SER A 17 6.75 -17.80 18.09
C SER A 17 7.63 -16.60 17.79
N ARG A 18 8.77 -16.47 18.49
CA ARG A 18 9.71 -15.36 18.25
C ARG A 18 10.38 -15.44 16.86
N GLN A 19 10.75 -16.63 16.40
CA GLN A 19 11.37 -16.81 15.09
C GLN A 19 10.35 -16.67 13.95
N LEU A 20 9.15 -17.18 14.16
CA LEU A 20 8.03 -16.98 13.27
C LEU A 20 7.69 -15.48 13.10
N GLN A 21 7.66 -14.74 14.21
CA GLN A 21 7.43 -13.29 14.17
C GLN A 21 8.52 -12.57 13.37
N LYS A 22 9.81 -12.91 13.58
CA LYS A 22 10.91 -12.32 12.80
C LYS A 22 10.79 -12.66 11.31
N GLY A 23 10.53 -13.93 10.98
CA GLY A 23 10.34 -14.36 9.59
C GLY A 23 9.18 -13.64 8.91
N LEU A 24 8.05 -13.48 9.63
CA LEU A 24 6.91 -12.73 9.11
C LEU A 24 7.22 -11.24 8.93
N GLN A 25 7.89 -10.60 9.90
CA GLN A 25 8.30 -9.20 9.79
C GLN A 25 9.19 -8.94 8.57
N GLU A 26 10.10 -9.84 8.24
CA GLU A 26 10.91 -9.72 7.03
C GLU A 26 10.09 -9.96 5.76
N ALA A 27 9.19 -10.95 5.80
CA ALA A 27 8.36 -11.28 4.64
C ALA A 27 7.37 -10.18 4.25
N VAL A 28 6.84 -9.42 5.24
CA VAL A 28 5.88 -8.34 4.98
C VAL A 28 6.54 -7.05 4.47
N VAL A 29 7.83 -6.86 4.66
CA VAL A 29 8.56 -5.66 4.18
C VAL A 29 8.64 -5.65 2.66
N LYS A 30 8.90 -6.82 2.05
CA LYS A 30 8.93 -6.99 0.60
C LYS A 30 7.91 -8.06 0.19
N GLY A 31 6.68 -7.60 -0.05
CA GLY A 31 5.57 -8.48 -0.43
C GLY A 31 5.79 -9.16 -1.78
N PRO A 32 5.29 -10.39 -1.96
CA PRO A 32 5.57 -11.20 -3.14
C PRO A 32 4.82 -10.75 -4.42
N LEU A 33 3.83 -9.85 -4.32
CA LEU A 33 3.04 -9.42 -5.48
C LEU A 33 3.81 -8.42 -6.36
N ALA A 34 4.34 -7.35 -5.74
CA ALA A 34 5.02 -6.27 -6.45
C ALA A 34 6.14 -5.63 -5.60
N GLY A 35 6.66 -6.33 -4.61
CA GLY A 35 7.75 -5.84 -3.75
C GLY A 35 7.35 -4.73 -2.77
N TYR A 36 6.09 -4.32 -2.71
CA TYR A 36 5.60 -3.34 -1.74
C TYR A 36 5.35 -3.97 -0.38
N PRO A 37 5.43 -3.18 0.72
CA PRO A 37 5.09 -3.66 2.05
C PRO A 37 3.65 -4.18 2.12
N VAL A 38 3.47 -5.31 2.80
CA VAL A 38 2.17 -5.93 3.00
C VAL A 38 1.52 -5.40 4.27
N VAL A 39 0.26 -5.03 4.19
CA VAL A 39 -0.55 -4.54 5.31
C VAL A 39 -1.85 -5.34 5.46
N GLY A 40 -2.51 -5.23 6.60
CA GLY A 40 -3.81 -5.87 6.82
C GLY A 40 -3.75 -7.39 7.02
N VAL A 41 -2.58 -7.96 7.36
CA VAL A 41 -2.40 -9.41 7.56
C VAL A 41 -2.42 -9.75 9.04
N LYS A 42 -3.17 -10.81 9.39
CA LYS A 42 -3.15 -11.46 10.69
C LYS A 42 -2.59 -12.86 10.54
N ALA A 43 -1.42 -13.13 11.11
CA ALA A 43 -0.86 -14.48 11.17
C ALA A 43 -1.20 -15.13 12.49
N VAL A 44 -1.68 -16.37 12.44
CA VAL A 44 -2.02 -17.17 13.61
C VAL A 44 -1.20 -18.45 13.55
N LEU A 45 -0.35 -18.66 14.55
CA LEU A 45 0.32 -19.93 14.73
C LEU A 45 -0.67 -20.94 15.32
N TYR A 46 -1.07 -21.90 14.50
CA TYR A 46 -2.06 -22.90 14.88
C TYR A 46 -1.40 -24.16 15.47
N ASP A 47 -0.38 -24.68 14.79
CA ASP A 47 0.32 -25.89 15.18
C ASP A 47 1.78 -25.87 14.71
N GLY A 48 2.61 -26.77 15.24
CA GLY A 48 4.00 -26.92 14.86
C GLY A 48 4.63 -28.16 15.44
N SER A 49 5.58 -28.73 14.71
CA SER A 49 6.37 -29.87 15.14
C SER A 49 7.84 -29.48 15.30
N TYR A 50 8.55 -30.22 16.11
CA TYR A 50 9.97 -30.02 16.37
C TYR A 50 10.73 -31.32 16.17
N HIS A 51 11.82 -31.26 15.45
CA HIS A 51 12.76 -32.32 15.28
C HIS A 51 14.17 -31.89 15.75
N PRO A 52 14.86 -32.66 16.63
CA PRO A 52 16.12 -32.20 17.24
C PRO A 52 17.25 -31.88 16.26
N VAL A 53 17.23 -32.45 15.06
CA VAL A 53 18.27 -32.27 14.03
C VAL A 53 17.91 -31.13 13.07
N ASP A 54 16.64 -31.02 12.67
CA ASP A 54 16.20 -30.17 11.56
C ASP A 54 15.52 -28.87 12.01
N SER A 55 15.21 -28.73 13.30
CA SER A 55 14.49 -27.57 13.84
C SER A 55 15.46 -26.55 14.45
N SER A 56 16.10 -25.78 13.58
CA SER A 56 16.89 -24.61 13.97
C SER A 56 16.04 -23.33 13.95
N GLU A 57 16.52 -22.26 14.59
CA GLU A 57 15.89 -20.94 14.51
C GLU A 57 15.76 -20.44 13.06
N MET A 58 16.80 -20.69 12.25
CA MET A 58 16.81 -20.34 10.84
C MET A 58 15.79 -21.15 10.04
N ALA A 59 15.64 -22.45 10.34
CA ALA A 59 14.66 -23.32 9.69
C ALA A 59 13.23 -22.82 9.91
N PHE A 60 12.87 -22.45 11.14
CA PHE A 60 11.56 -21.87 11.45
C PHE A 60 11.32 -20.54 10.75
N LYS A 61 12.34 -19.66 10.71
CA LYS A 61 12.26 -18.40 10.00
C LYS A 61 12.03 -18.62 8.50
N THR A 62 12.81 -19.48 7.87
CA THR A 62 12.69 -19.80 6.44
C THR A 62 11.34 -20.43 6.12
N ALA A 63 10.88 -21.37 6.92
CA ALA A 63 9.56 -22.00 6.77
C ALA A 63 8.43 -20.95 6.85
N THR A 64 8.55 -19.99 7.76
CA THR A 64 7.58 -18.90 7.88
C THR A 64 7.53 -18.03 6.62
N VAL A 65 8.68 -17.64 6.09
CA VAL A 65 8.75 -16.82 4.87
C VAL A 65 8.13 -17.56 3.68
N GLN A 66 8.43 -18.87 3.54
CA GLN A 66 7.86 -19.68 2.46
C GLN A 66 6.35 -19.87 2.60
N ALA A 67 5.88 -20.19 3.80
CA ALA A 67 4.45 -20.35 4.10
C ALA A 67 3.70 -19.03 3.86
N PHE A 68 4.27 -17.90 4.29
CA PHE A 68 3.70 -16.59 4.05
C PHE A 68 3.57 -16.30 2.56
N LYS A 69 4.65 -16.46 1.78
CA LYS A 69 4.62 -16.22 0.32
C LYS A 69 3.56 -17.04 -0.38
N LYS A 70 3.48 -18.33 -0.07
CA LYS A 70 2.48 -19.22 -0.66
C LYS A 70 1.06 -18.81 -0.28
N GLY A 71 0.76 -18.69 1.01
CA GLY A 71 -0.57 -18.37 1.50
C GLY A 71 -1.01 -16.95 1.08
N PHE A 72 -0.07 -16.00 0.98
CA PHE A 72 -0.36 -14.66 0.51
C PHE A 72 -0.85 -14.64 -0.96
N MET A 73 -0.22 -15.39 -1.84
CA MET A 73 -0.63 -15.47 -3.24
C MET A 73 -1.97 -16.19 -3.42
N GLU A 74 -2.23 -17.22 -2.60
CA GLU A 74 -3.51 -17.95 -2.58
C GLU A 74 -4.67 -17.09 -2.04
N ALA A 75 -4.38 -16.06 -1.24
CA ALA A 75 -5.37 -15.16 -0.66
C ALA A 75 -5.85 -14.04 -1.60
N SER A 76 -5.48 -14.09 -2.89
CA SER A 76 -5.85 -13.07 -3.89
C SER A 76 -5.47 -11.65 -3.45
N PRO A 77 -4.18 -11.36 -3.28
CA PRO A 77 -3.72 -10.06 -2.82
C PRO A 77 -4.05 -8.95 -3.82
N VAL A 78 -4.31 -7.76 -3.29
CA VAL A 78 -4.57 -6.56 -4.08
C VAL A 78 -3.51 -5.49 -3.82
N LEU A 79 -3.24 -4.67 -4.83
CA LEU A 79 -2.40 -3.51 -4.67
C LEU A 79 -3.23 -2.34 -4.12
N LEU A 80 -2.69 -1.65 -3.12
CA LEU A 80 -3.29 -0.43 -2.59
C LEU A 80 -2.56 0.77 -3.15
N GLU A 81 -3.31 1.78 -3.59
CA GLU A 81 -2.77 3.07 -3.98
C GLU A 81 -3.15 4.16 -2.96
N PRO A 82 -2.23 5.11 -2.68
CA PRO A 82 -2.54 6.22 -1.80
C PRO A 82 -3.44 7.23 -2.50
N ILE A 83 -4.53 7.62 -1.85
CA ILE A 83 -5.47 8.65 -2.29
C ILE A 83 -5.20 9.92 -1.49
N ALA A 84 -5.12 11.03 -2.20
CA ALA A 84 -5.07 12.37 -1.62
C ALA A 84 -6.43 13.05 -1.69
N SER A 85 -6.78 13.79 -0.65
CA SER A 85 -7.81 14.80 -0.69
C SER A 85 -7.19 16.09 -1.25
N LEU A 86 -7.63 16.48 -2.43
CA LEU A 86 -7.14 17.63 -3.18
C LEU A 86 -8.17 18.75 -3.11
N THR A 87 -7.71 19.95 -2.77
CA THR A 87 -8.49 21.18 -2.85
C THR A 87 -7.85 22.11 -3.87
N VAL A 88 -8.61 22.51 -4.90
CA VAL A 88 -8.16 23.41 -5.96
C VAL A 88 -9.02 24.66 -5.99
N THR A 89 -8.40 25.83 -5.92
CA THR A 89 -9.10 27.12 -6.04
C THR A 89 -8.67 27.83 -7.32
N ILE A 90 -9.64 28.13 -8.17
CA ILE A 90 -9.46 28.66 -9.52
C ILE A 90 -10.50 29.76 -9.81
N PRO A 91 -10.26 30.63 -10.79
CA PRO A 91 -11.33 31.47 -11.34
C PRO A 91 -12.42 30.62 -12.00
N ASP A 92 -13.67 31.09 -11.92
CA ASP A 92 -14.86 30.37 -12.40
C ASP A 92 -14.74 29.92 -13.87
N ASP A 93 -14.12 30.72 -14.71
CA ASP A 93 -13.96 30.46 -16.15
C ASP A 93 -13.22 29.16 -16.47
N TYR A 94 -12.40 28.66 -15.55
CA TYR A 94 -11.57 27.44 -15.74
C TYR A 94 -12.18 26.20 -15.13
N THR A 95 -13.36 26.27 -14.54
CA THR A 95 -13.97 25.15 -13.81
C THR A 95 -14.12 23.91 -14.69
N GLY A 96 -14.61 24.08 -15.93
CA GLY A 96 -14.79 22.96 -16.86
C GLY A 96 -13.48 22.27 -17.25
N ASP A 97 -12.45 23.06 -17.52
CA ASP A 97 -11.13 22.54 -17.92
C ASP A 97 -10.47 21.76 -16.78
N ILE A 98 -10.55 22.29 -15.55
CA ILE A 98 -9.99 21.64 -14.37
C ILE A 98 -10.75 20.37 -14.02
N MET A 99 -12.08 20.36 -14.13
CA MET A 99 -12.90 19.14 -13.98
C MET A 99 -12.48 18.06 -14.98
N GLY A 100 -12.26 18.46 -16.24
CA GLY A 100 -11.78 17.55 -17.28
C GLY A 100 -10.37 16.98 -16.98
N ASP A 101 -9.45 17.81 -16.49
CA ASP A 101 -8.09 17.36 -16.11
C ASP A 101 -8.12 16.44 -14.90
N LEU A 102 -8.89 16.76 -13.87
CA LEU A 102 -9.06 15.89 -12.69
C LEU A 102 -9.60 14.51 -13.07
N ASN A 103 -10.61 14.46 -13.95
CA ASN A 103 -11.15 13.18 -14.43
C ASN A 103 -10.09 12.37 -15.20
N LYS A 104 -9.28 13.00 -16.05
CA LYS A 104 -8.16 12.30 -16.75
C LYS A 104 -7.14 11.72 -15.78
N ARG A 105 -6.97 12.33 -14.62
CA ARG A 105 -6.08 11.89 -13.55
C ARG A 105 -6.74 10.90 -12.59
N ARG A 106 -7.94 10.39 -12.92
CA ARG A 106 -8.73 9.50 -12.08
C ARG A 106 -9.20 10.17 -10.77
N GLY A 107 -9.28 11.51 -10.77
CA GLY A 107 -9.83 12.27 -9.67
C GLY A 107 -11.34 12.15 -9.60
N ARG A 108 -11.86 11.95 -8.38
CA ARG A 108 -13.30 11.93 -8.09
C ARG A 108 -13.67 13.24 -7.40
N VAL A 109 -14.37 14.12 -8.10
CA VAL A 109 -14.84 15.37 -7.51
C VAL A 109 -15.93 15.09 -6.47
N LEU A 110 -15.73 15.61 -5.27
CA LEU A 110 -16.62 15.45 -4.12
C LEU A 110 -17.53 16.66 -3.94
N GLY A 111 -17.08 17.85 -4.33
CA GLY A 111 -17.85 19.07 -4.20
C GLY A 111 -17.20 20.25 -4.88
N MET A 112 -18.02 21.29 -5.09
CA MET A 112 -17.58 22.58 -5.60
C MET A 112 -18.28 23.67 -4.79
N ASN A 113 -17.52 24.65 -4.34
CA ASN A 113 -17.99 25.74 -3.52
C ASN A 113 -17.58 27.08 -4.16
N PRO A 114 -18.51 28.00 -4.40
CA PRO A 114 -18.15 29.35 -4.81
C PRO A 114 -17.42 30.06 -3.65
N VAL A 115 -16.32 30.72 -3.95
CA VAL A 115 -15.57 31.56 -3.03
C VAL A 115 -15.53 32.99 -3.52
N SER A 116 -15.24 33.93 -2.63
CA SER A 116 -15.23 35.34 -2.96
C SER A 116 -14.29 35.68 -4.13
N GLY A 117 -14.66 36.69 -4.94
CA GLY A 117 -13.86 37.17 -6.04
C GLY A 117 -13.99 36.39 -7.35
N GLY A 118 -15.14 35.74 -7.62
CA GLY A 118 -15.40 35.02 -8.88
C GLY A 118 -14.50 33.77 -8.99
N ARG A 119 -14.36 33.06 -7.92
CA ARG A 119 -13.52 31.83 -7.86
C ARG A 119 -14.34 30.63 -7.38
N GLN A 120 -13.91 29.44 -7.80
CA GLN A 120 -14.43 28.17 -7.36
C GLN A 120 -13.38 27.39 -6.57
N GLU A 121 -13.82 26.79 -5.49
CA GLU A 121 -13.08 25.76 -4.77
C GLU A 121 -13.62 24.40 -5.16
N ILE A 122 -12.75 23.54 -5.69
CA ILE A 122 -13.08 22.16 -6.08
C ILE A 122 -12.38 21.23 -5.10
N VAL A 123 -13.15 20.35 -4.47
CA VAL A 123 -12.63 19.31 -3.59
C VAL A 123 -12.75 17.97 -4.31
N ALA A 124 -11.67 17.21 -4.37
CA ALA A 124 -11.62 15.94 -5.06
C ALA A 124 -10.71 14.93 -4.36
N ASP A 125 -11.08 13.67 -4.42
CA ASP A 125 -10.17 12.55 -4.12
C ASP A 125 -9.40 12.18 -5.39
N ILE A 126 -8.08 12.06 -5.28
CA ILE A 126 -7.22 11.74 -6.43
C ILE A 126 -6.11 10.78 -6.02
N PRO A 127 -5.76 9.77 -6.83
CA PRO A 127 -4.56 8.99 -6.61
C PRO A 127 -3.33 9.90 -6.57
N MET A 128 -2.45 9.72 -5.59
CA MET A 128 -1.26 10.59 -5.46
C MET A 128 -0.35 10.55 -6.69
N THR A 129 -0.38 9.45 -7.45
CA THR A 129 0.31 9.35 -8.74
C THR A 129 -0.18 10.38 -9.76
N GLY A 130 -1.47 10.76 -9.71
CA GLY A 130 -2.08 11.80 -10.56
C GLY A 130 -1.61 13.22 -10.23
N LEU A 131 -0.98 13.44 -9.08
CA LEU A 131 -0.48 14.75 -8.66
C LEU A 131 0.93 15.07 -9.21
N PHE A 132 1.61 14.09 -9.82
CA PHE A 132 2.90 14.38 -10.45
C PHE A 132 2.75 15.41 -11.56
N GLY A 133 3.52 16.50 -11.44
CA GLY A 133 3.47 17.61 -12.40
C GLY A 133 2.19 18.44 -12.38
N TYR A 134 1.26 18.20 -11.45
CA TYR A 134 -0.03 18.88 -11.40
C TYR A 134 0.11 20.40 -11.25
N CYS A 135 1.06 20.88 -10.47
CA CYS A 135 1.33 22.31 -10.30
C CYS A 135 1.58 23.01 -11.64
N THR A 136 2.41 22.42 -12.50
CA THR A 136 2.74 22.99 -13.80
C THR A 136 1.51 23.04 -14.73
N VAL A 137 0.75 21.96 -14.75
CA VAL A 137 -0.47 21.86 -15.58
C VAL A 137 -1.53 22.85 -15.09
N LEU A 138 -1.80 22.89 -13.78
CA LEU A 138 -2.76 23.82 -13.19
C LEU A 138 -2.41 25.29 -13.52
N ARG A 139 -1.15 25.66 -13.36
CA ARG A 139 -0.68 27.03 -13.69
C ARG A 139 -0.79 27.34 -15.18
N SER A 140 -0.45 26.39 -16.03
CA SER A 140 -0.59 26.56 -17.48
C SER A 140 -2.05 26.75 -17.87
N MET A 141 -2.97 25.97 -17.35
CA MET A 141 -4.40 26.03 -17.66
C MET A 141 -5.06 27.30 -17.15
N THR A 142 -4.61 27.82 -15.99
CA THR A 142 -5.26 28.99 -15.33
C THR A 142 -4.50 30.27 -15.44
N GLY A 143 -3.47 30.34 -16.30
CA GLY A 143 -2.62 31.55 -16.44
C GLY A 143 -1.93 31.92 -15.12
N GLY A 144 -1.53 30.91 -14.32
CA GLY A 144 -0.88 31.10 -13.01
C GLY A 144 -1.82 31.43 -11.85
N ARG A 145 -3.13 31.53 -12.09
CA ARG A 145 -4.12 31.99 -11.08
C ARG A 145 -4.68 30.84 -10.21
N GLY A 146 -4.49 29.59 -10.60
CA GLY A 146 -4.91 28.43 -9.82
C GLY A 146 -3.96 28.13 -8.68
N VAL A 147 -4.52 27.81 -7.51
CA VAL A 147 -3.78 27.31 -6.34
C VAL A 147 -4.37 25.98 -5.90
N TYR A 148 -3.56 25.12 -5.31
CA TYR A 148 -4.03 23.86 -4.79
C TYR A 148 -3.31 23.47 -3.51
N SER A 149 -3.96 22.65 -2.71
CA SER A 149 -3.38 21.95 -1.59
C SER A 149 -3.88 20.51 -1.59
N TYR A 150 -3.12 19.61 -1.03
CA TYR A 150 -3.55 18.22 -0.87
C TYR A 150 -3.01 17.64 0.44
N GLU A 151 -3.72 16.65 0.93
CA GLU A 151 -3.29 15.85 2.08
C GLU A 151 -3.56 14.37 1.81
N PHE A 152 -2.81 13.49 2.46
CA PHE A 152 -3.07 12.07 2.39
C PHE A 152 -4.42 11.78 3.06
N ALA A 153 -5.33 11.12 2.36
CA ALA A 153 -6.63 10.75 2.90
C ALA A 153 -6.64 9.28 3.37
N ARG A 154 -6.31 8.34 2.49
CA ARG A 154 -6.38 6.90 2.77
C ARG A 154 -5.69 6.08 1.69
N TYR A 155 -5.61 4.78 1.93
CA TYR A 155 -5.32 3.80 0.87
C TYR A 155 -6.62 3.22 0.33
N GLU A 156 -6.69 3.04 -0.98
CA GLU A 156 -7.77 2.31 -1.68
C GLU A 156 -7.18 1.24 -2.61
N GLN A 157 -7.98 0.24 -2.94
CA GLN A 157 -7.59 -0.77 -3.90
C GLN A 157 -7.39 -0.14 -5.28
N ALA A 158 -6.23 -0.38 -5.88
CA ALA A 158 -5.97 0.06 -7.25
C ALA A 158 -6.86 -0.71 -8.25
N PRO A 159 -7.35 -0.05 -9.31
CA PRO A 159 -7.99 -0.74 -10.42
C PRO A 159 -7.09 -1.82 -11.03
N SER A 160 -7.68 -2.85 -11.64
CA SER A 160 -6.95 -4.01 -12.16
C SER A 160 -5.90 -3.65 -13.21
N ASP A 161 -6.22 -2.72 -14.10
CA ASP A 161 -5.31 -2.21 -15.14
C ASP A 161 -4.08 -1.51 -14.54
N VAL A 162 -4.28 -0.72 -13.48
CA VAL A 162 -3.19 -0.05 -12.74
C VAL A 162 -2.35 -1.06 -11.97
N GLN A 163 -3.00 -2.02 -11.30
CA GLN A 163 -2.32 -3.10 -10.59
C GLN A 163 -1.44 -3.93 -11.53
N GLU A 164 -1.97 -4.38 -12.66
CA GLU A 164 -1.24 -5.16 -13.66
C GLU A 164 -0.05 -4.39 -14.24
N ALA A 165 -0.26 -3.10 -14.57
CA ALA A 165 0.81 -2.24 -15.07
C ALA A 165 1.95 -2.06 -14.06
N GLU A 166 1.62 -1.87 -12.78
CA GLU A 166 2.63 -1.70 -11.72
C GLU A 166 3.37 -3.02 -11.43
N ILE A 167 2.68 -4.16 -11.41
CA ILE A 167 3.31 -5.48 -11.27
C ILE A 167 4.27 -5.73 -12.44
N ALA A 168 3.84 -5.47 -13.68
CA ALA A 168 4.67 -5.66 -14.85
C ALA A 168 5.90 -4.74 -14.89
N LYS A 169 5.77 -3.52 -14.38
CA LYS A 169 6.87 -2.57 -14.26
C LYS A 169 7.90 -3.07 -13.26
N ARG A 170 7.47 -3.49 -12.07
CA ARG A 170 8.35 -3.98 -11.00
C ARG A 170 9.06 -5.28 -11.36
N ALA A 171 8.39 -6.17 -12.09
CA ALA A 171 9.02 -7.41 -12.58
C ALA A 171 10.18 -7.17 -13.58
N LYS A 172 10.28 -5.97 -14.17
CA LYS A 172 11.39 -5.59 -15.06
C LYS A 172 12.55 -4.92 -14.31
N GLU A 173 12.31 -4.44 -13.09
CA GLU A 173 13.29 -3.76 -12.26
C GLU A 173 14.06 -4.74 -11.33
N GLU A 174 13.60 -5.99 -11.20
CA GLU A 174 14.26 -7.09 -10.46
C GLU A 174 15.16 -7.93 -11.40
#